data_75cb2464e10ad1db04c9d5dcd5ad283c
#
_entry.id   75cb2464e10ad1db04c9d5dcd5ad283c
#
_cell.length_a   1.000
_cell.length_b   1.000
_cell.length_c   1.000
_cell.angle_alpha   90.00
_cell.angle_beta   90.00
_cell.angle_gamma   90.00
#
_symmetry.space_group_name_H-M   'P 1'
#
loop_
_entity.id
_entity.type
_entity.pdbx_description
1 polymer ?
#
loop_
_entity_poly.entity_id
_entity_poly.type
_entity_poly.pdbx_seq_one_letter_code
_entity_poly.pdbx_strand_id
1 'polypeptide(L)'
;MQSLQPFHTFNIPANAREIIEAKSIEQIQQAWQKAQAEKLPVLFLGQGSNMLFLEDFQGMVIVNRLLGIQHTEDSDYHYLHVNGGENWHQLVEWSLSQGINGLENLALIPGCAGSAPIQNIGAYGVEFKDVCGYVEVLNLNSGEQFRLQANECEFGYRESIFKHRYAQGYVITAVGLKLAKNWQPILKYGSLVNFDPQTVTAKQVFDEVCHIRRSKLPDPKEFGNAGSFFKNPVVSAEQFANIQKQVENLPHFPQVDGSVKLAAGWLIDQCHLKGFQIGGAAVHQQQALVLINKGNATGQDVVKLAHHIRQTVADKFGVYLQPEVRFMGANGEVNSEQAIS
;
A
#
# COMPACT_ATOMS: atom_id res chain seq x y z
N MET A 1 -17.65 -6.81 -20.95
CA MET A 1 -16.48 -6.64 -20.10
C MET A 1 -15.88 -5.25 -20.34
N GLN A 2 -15.43 -4.57 -19.28
CA GLN A 2 -14.80 -3.25 -19.32
C GLN A 2 -13.36 -3.36 -18.85
N SER A 3 -12.42 -2.63 -19.49
CA SER A 3 -11.00 -2.73 -19.15
C SER A 3 -10.70 -2.19 -17.75
N LEU A 4 -9.99 -2.98 -16.95
CA LEU A 4 -9.46 -2.60 -15.64
C LEU A 4 -8.08 -1.93 -15.72
N GLN A 5 -7.41 -2.03 -16.87
CA GLN A 5 -6.05 -1.52 -17.05
C GLN A 5 -5.85 -0.06 -16.62
N PRO A 6 -6.80 0.89 -16.86
CA PRO A 6 -6.68 2.27 -16.39
C PRO A 6 -6.87 2.44 -14.87
N PHE A 7 -7.32 1.41 -14.16
CA PHE A 7 -7.74 1.49 -12.76
C PHE A 7 -6.77 0.84 -11.79
N HIS A 8 -5.61 0.36 -12.27
CA HIS A 8 -4.56 -0.18 -11.40
C HIS A 8 -3.14 0.11 -11.94
N THR A 9 -2.20 0.24 -11.03
CA THR A 9 -0.83 0.69 -11.35
C THR A 9 0.07 -0.37 -11.96
N PHE A 10 -0.28 -1.67 -11.88
CA PHE A 10 0.50 -2.73 -12.52
C PHE A 10 0.35 -2.74 -14.05
N ASN A 11 -0.71 -2.09 -14.56
CA ASN A 11 -0.97 -1.94 -16.00
C ASN A 11 -1.00 -3.26 -16.77
N ILE A 12 -1.40 -4.36 -16.11
CA ILE A 12 -1.60 -5.67 -16.74
C ILE A 12 -3.00 -5.70 -17.37
N PRO A 13 -3.15 -6.17 -18.61
CA PRO A 13 -4.47 -6.30 -19.22
C PRO A 13 -5.36 -7.23 -18.40
N ALA A 14 -6.47 -6.71 -17.95
CA ALA A 14 -7.56 -7.43 -17.29
C ALA A 14 -8.87 -6.66 -17.51
N ASN A 15 -10.00 -7.34 -17.45
CA ASN A 15 -11.33 -6.76 -17.60
C ASN A 15 -12.18 -7.05 -16.36
N ALA A 16 -13.23 -6.26 -16.15
CA ALA A 16 -14.32 -6.57 -15.23
C ALA A 16 -15.64 -6.67 -16.00
N ARG A 17 -16.61 -7.37 -15.42
CA ARG A 17 -17.96 -7.42 -16.02
C ARG A 17 -18.57 -6.02 -16.08
N GLU A 18 -18.41 -5.24 -15.00
CA GLU A 18 -18.86 -3.85 -14.91
C GLU A 18 -17.92 -3.03 -14.01
N ILE A 19 -17.74 -1.75 -14.34
CA ILE A 19 -16.95 -0.79 -13.53
C ILE A 19 -17.84 0.42 -13.28
N ILE A 20 -17.98 0.82 -12.00
CA ILE A 20 -18.73 1.99 -11.58
C ILE A 20 -17.80 2.92 -10.79
N GLU A 21 -17.61 4.14 -11.27
CA GLU A 21 -16.92 5.20 -10.52
C GLU A 21 -17.94 5.92 -9.63
N ALA A 22 -17.95 5.60 -8.33
CA ALA A 22 -18.91 6.13 -7.37
C ALA A 22 -18.42 7.44 -6.74
N LYS A 23 -19.17 8.51 -6.95
CA LYS A 23 -18.85 9.87 -6.47
C LYS A 23 -19.70 10.29 -5.25
N SER A 24 -20.60 9.43 -4.78
CA SER A 24 -21.38 9.63 -3.56
C SER A 24 -21.64 8.30 -2.85
N ILE A 25 -22.00 8.38 -1.57
CA ILE A 25 -22.41 7.24 -0.75
C ILE A 25 -23.58 6.50 -1.39
N GLU A 26 -24.57 7.26 -1.90
CA GLU A 26 -25.76 6.72 -2.56
C GLU A 26 -25.37 5.89 -3.80
N GLN A 27 -24.41 6.36 -4.59
CA GLN A 27 -23.92 5.61 -5.75
C GLN A 27 -23.21 4.32 -5.35
N ILE A 28 -22.43 4.34 -4.25
CA ILE A 28 -21.82 3.12 -3.70
C ILE A 28 -22.90 2.12 -3.30
N GLN A 29 -23.94 2.56 -2.56
CA GLN A 29 -25.03 1.71 -2.12
C GLN A 29 -25.85 1.15 -3.28
N GLN A 30 -26.17 1.98 -4.28
CA GLN A 30 -26.89 1.54 -5.48
C GLN A 30 -26.12 0.48 -6.26
N ALA A 31 -24.79 0.71 -6.44
CA ALA A 31 -23.92 -0.25 -7.10
C ALA A 31 -23.84 -1.58 -6.32
N TRP A 32 -23.70 -1.50 -4.99
CA TRP A 32 -23.72 -2.68 -4.13
C TRP A 32 -25.04 -3.46 -4.23
N GLN A 33 -26.19 -2.78 -4.11
CA GLN A 33 -27.51 -3.41 -4.22
C GLN A 33 -27.72 -4.06 -5.59
N LYS A 34 -27.32 -3.41 -6.68
CA LYS A 34 -27.34 -3.97 -8.03
C LYS A 34 -26.51 -5.26 -8.10
N ALA A 35 -25.28 -5.22 -7.60
CA ALA A 35 -24.41 -6.39 -7.61
C ALA A 35 -24.98 -7.56 -6.81
N GLN A 36 -25.60 -7.30 -5.64
CA GLN A 36 -26.27 -8.32 -4.83
C GLN A 36 -27.47 -8.93 -5.56
N ALA A 37 -28.30 -8.11 -6.21
CA ALA A 37 -29.45 -8.58 -7.00
C ALA A 37 -29.02 -9.48 -8.17
N GLU A 38 -27.90 -9.16 -8.82
CA GLU A 38 -27.31 -9.93 -9.92
C GLU A 38 -26.37 -11.05 -9.44
N LYS A 39 -26.16 -11.21 -8.14
CA LYS A 39 -25.25 -12.19 -7.52
C LYS A 39 -23.82 -12.07 -8.04
N LEU A 40 -23.35 -10.85 -8.28
CA LEU A 40 -22.01 -10.57 -8.74
C LEU A 40 -21.04 -10.41 -7.56
N PRO A 41 -19.82 -10.94 -7.65
CA PRO A 41 -18.75 -10.55 -6.74
C PRO A 41 -18.45 -9.06 -6.89
N VAL A 42 -18.10 -8.40 -5.78
CA VAL A 42 -17.80 -6.97 -5.76
C VAL A 42 -16.36 -6.75 -5.32
N LEU A 43 -15.68 -5.86 -6.04
CA LEU A 43 -14.35 -5.38 -5.68
C LEU A 43 -14.38 -3.86 -5.54
N PHE A 44 -13.96 -3.36 -4.37
CA PHE A 44 -13.73 -1.93 -4.16
C PHE A 44 -12.31 -1.55 -4.55
N LEU A 45 -12.18 -0.51 -5.38
CA LEU A 45 -10.90 0.05 -5.77
C LEU A 45 -10.78 1.53 -5.34
N GLY A 46 -9.57 1.91 -4.91
CA GLY A 46 -9.11 3.30 -4.96
C GLY A 46 -8.35 3.55 -6.27
N GLN A 47 -7.02 3.52 -6.20
CA GLN A 47 -6.14 3.64 -7.37
C GLN A 47 -5.59 2.29 -7.86
N GLY A 48 -5.98 1.17 -7.26
CA GLY A 48 -5.46 -0.15 -7.62
C GLY A 48 -3.94 -0.28 -7.50
N SER A 49 -3.33 0.44 -6.56
CA SER A 49 -1.87 0.56 -6.45
C SER A 49 -1.19 -0.60 -5.72
N ASN A 50 -1.96 -1.52 -5.15
CA ASN A 50 -1.45 -2.70 -4.44
C ASN A 50 -2.18 -3.98 -4.88
N MET A 51 -2.40 -4.14 -6.19
CA MET A 51 -3.19 -5.24 -6.75
C MET A 51 -2.54 -5.85 -7.98
N LEU A 52 -2.69 -7.17 -8.11
CA LEU A 52 -2.33 -7.96 -9.29
C LEU A 52 -3.58 -8.72 -9.74
N PHE A 53 -4.07 -8.43 -10.94
CA PHE A 53 -5.12 -9.23 -11.57
C PHE A 53 -4.50 -10.43 -12.26
N LEU A 54 -4.97 -11.63 -11.90
CA LEU A 54 -4.49 -12.90 -12.49
C LEU A 54 -5.27 -13.26 -13.75
N GLU A 55 -6.51 -12.78 -13.82
CA GLU A 55 -7.48 -13.04 -14.89
C GLU A 55 -8.58 -11.97 -14.89
N ASP A 56 -9.51 -12.04 -15.81
CA ASP A 56 -10.67 -11.15 -15.89
C ASP A 56 -11.59 -11.35 -14.68
N PHE A 57 -11.96 -10.26 -14.02
CA PHE A 57 -12.85 -10.26 -12.87
C PHE A 57 -14.31 -10.39 -13.32
N GLN A 58 -15.01 -11.46 -12.93
CA GLN A 58 -16.37 -11.77 -13.36
C GLN A 58 -17.45 -11.00 -12.58
N GLY A 59 -17.06 -9.94 -11.89
CA GLY A 59 -17.90 -9.16 -11.01
C GLY A 59 -17.97 -7.68 -11.36
N MET A 60 -18.50 -6.92 -10.40
CA MET A 60 -18.59 -5.48 -10.44
C MET A 60 -17.42 -4.85 -9.65
N VAL A 61 -16.75 -3.90 -10.28
CA VAL A 61 -15.74 -3.07 -9.62
C VAL A 61 -16.34 -1.71 -9.29
N ILE A 62 -16.30 -1.33 -8.01
CA ILE A 62 -16.73 -0.02 -7.54
C ILE A 62 -15.49 0.79 -7.21
N VAL A 63 -15.22 1.83 -8.01
CA VAL A 63 -14.08 2.71 -7.81
C VAL A 63 -14.51 3.86 -6.91
N ASN A 64 -13.84 4.00 -5.76
CA ASN A 64 -14.12 5.09 -4.82
C ASN A 64 -13.62 6.42 -5.37
N ARG A 65 -14.55 7.33 -5.67
CA ARG A 65 -14.33 8.71 -6.12
C ARG A 65 -14.99 9.72 -5.18
N LEU A 66 -15.15 9.38 -3.90
CA LEU A 66 -15.60 10.32 -2.89
C LEU A 66 -14.49 11.35 -2.66
N LEU A 67 -14.70 12.58 -3.12
CA LEU A 67 -13.73 13.66 -3.01
C LEU A 67 -14.20 14.71 -2.01
N GLY A 68 -13.25 15.42 -1.41
CA GLY A 68 -13.45 16.53 -0.50
C GLY A 68 -12.57 16.41 0.74
N ILE A 69 -12.01 17.57 1.15
CA ILE A 69 -11.20 17.74 2.34
C ILE A 69 -11.85 18.84 3.17
N GLN A 70 -12.13 18.57 4.44
CA GLN A 70 -12.58 19.55 5.42
C GLN A 70 -11.49 19.72 6.46
N HIS A 71 -11.19 20.96 6.83
CA HIS A 71 -10.18 21.31 7.81
C HIS A 71 -10.83 22.08 8.96
N THR A 72 -10.53 21.66 10.17
CA THR A 72 -10.80 22.37 11.42
C THR A 72 -9.55 22.31 12.30
N GLU A 73 -9.48 23.19 13.31
CA GLU A 73 -8.32 23.24 14.18
C GLU A 73 -8.70 23.70 15.59
N ASP A 74 -7.86 23.37 16.55
CA ASP A 74 -7.86 23.94 17.90
C ASP A 74 -6.50 24.58 18.22
N SER A 75 -6.19 24.81 19.49
CA SER A 75 -4.89 25.38 19.91
C SER A 75 -3.69 24.51 19.53
N ASP A 76 -3.84 23.20 19.50
CA ASP A 76 -2.74 22.24 19.46
C ASP A 76 -2.67 21.42 18.17
N TYR A 77 -3.82 21.24 17.49
CA TYR A 77 -3.92 20.33 16.35
C TYR A 77 -4.71 20.91 15.19
N HIS A 78 -4.34 20.47 13.99
CA HIS A 78 -5.16 20.49 12.79
C HIS A 78 -5.90 19.15 12.67
N TYR A 79 -7.18 19.19 12.30
CA TYR A 79 -8.03 18.04 12.05
C TYR A 79 -8.49 18.08 10.60
N LEU A 80 -8.18 17.03 9.84
CA LEU A 80 -8.63 16.91 8.47
C LEU A 80 -9.64 15.76 8.37
N HIS A 81 -10.82 16.02 7.84
CA HIS A 81 -11.73 14.98 7.35
C HIS A 81 -11.52 14.87 5.84
N VAL A 82 -11.05 13.72 5.40
CA VAL A 82 -10.61 13.48 4.01
C VAL A 82 -11.44 12.34 3.44
N ASN A 83 -12.21 12.61 2.40
CA ASN A 83 -13.01 11.60 1.73
C ASN A 83 -12.13 10.53 1.06
N GLY A 84 -12.63 9.29 1.03
CA GLY A 84 -11.83 8.11 0.74
C GLY A 84 -11.25 8.02 -0.66
N GLY A 85 -11.81 8.76 -1.64
CA GLY A 85 -11.32 8.82 -3.02
C GLY A 85 -10.19 9.81 -3.25
N GLU A 86 -9.86 10.68 -2.28
CA GLU A 86 -8.77 11.66 -2.41
C GLU A 86 -7.43 10.97 -2.66
N ASN A 87 -6.67 11.47 -3.65
CA ASN A 87 -5.33 10.98 -3.93
C ASN A 87 -4.41 11.27 -2.75
N TRP A 88 -3.72 10.24 -2.23
CA TRP A 88 -2.89 10.38 -1.05
C TRP A 88 -1.75 11.39 -1.22
N HIS A 89 -1.03 11.32 -2.34
CA HIS A 89 0.08 12.25 -2.57
C HIS A 89 -0.40 13.70 -2.74
N GLN A 90 -1.50 13.91 -3.46
CA GLN A 90 -2.10 15.25 -3.61
C GLN A 90 -2.60 15.79 -2.27
N LEU A 91 -3.11 14.91 -1.38
CA LEU A 91 -3.44 15.31 -0.01
C LEU A 91 -2.20 15.80 0.76
N VAL A 92 -1.06 15.10 0.63
CA VAL A 92 0.21 15.55 1.26
C VAL A 92 0.66 16.90 0.71
N GLU A 93 0.60 17.10 -0.60
CA GLU A 93 0.94 18.39 -1.24
C GLU A 93 -0.02 19.49 -0.78
N TRP A 94 -1.31 19.19 -0.75
CA TRP A 94 -2.34 20.14 -0.30
C TRP A 94 -2.12 20.53 1.16
N SER A 95 -1.87 19.59 2.08
CA SER A 95 -1.66 19.90 3.50
C SER A 95 -0.46 20.83 3.70
N LEU A 96 0.66 20.57 3.01
CA LEU A 96 1.83 21.44 3.05
C LEU A 96 1.54 22.84 2.50
N SER A 97 0.73 22.95 1.42
CA SER A 97 0.33 24.24 0.86
C SER A 97 -0.53 25.09 1.82
N GLN A 98 -1.23 24.42 2.75
CA GLN A 98 -2.01 25.06 3.81
C GLN A 98 -1.18 25.31 5.10
N GLY A 99 0.12 25.00 5.09
CA GLY A 99 0.97 25.10 6.28
C GLY A 99 0.73 23.99 7.31
N ILE A 100 0.04 22.91 6.93
CA ILE A 100 -0.30 21.78 7.79
C ILE A 100 0.76 20.69 7.56
N ASN A 101 1.65 20.52 8.54
CA ASN A 101 2.77 19.58 8.49
C ASN A 101 2.41 18.24 9.15
N GLY A 102 3.23 17.18 8.91
CA GLY A 102 3.12 15.87 9.53
C GLY A 102 2.83 14.73 8.56
N LEU A 103 2.57 15.02 7.27
CA LEU A 103 2.34 14.02 6.23
C LEU A 103 3.54 13.87 5.27
N GLU A 104 4.55 14.70 5.34
CA GLU A 104 5.67 14.82 4.39
C GLU A 104 6.45 13.53 4.18
N ASN A 105 6.65 12.73 5.24
CA ASN A 105 7.32 11.43 5.15
C ASN A 105 6.53 10.40 4.34
N LEU A 106 5.21 10.59 4.20
CA LEU A 106 4.31 9.70 3.47
C LEU A 106 4.08 10.17 2.02
N ALA A 107 4.89 11.11 1.53
CA ALA A 107 4.82 11.62 0.16
C ALA A 107 5.07 10.52 -0.88
N LEU A 108 4.44 10.65 -2.07
CA LEU A 108 4.54 9.71 -3.19
C LEU A 108 4.15 8.26 -2.87
N ILE A 109 3.48 7.96 -1.76
CA ILE A 109 2.85 6.65 -1.58
C ILE A 109 1.64 6.60 -2.53
N PRO A 110 1.58 5.63 -3.46
CA PRO A 110 0.44 5.51 -4.35
C PRO A 110 -0.81 5.05 -3.59
N GLY A 111 -1.97 5.49 -4.03
CA GLY A 111 -3.24 5.12 -3.44
C GLY A 111 -4.10 6.33 -3.08
N CYS A 112 -5.20 6.08 -2.41
CA CYS A 112 -6.14 7.11 -1.96
C CYS A 112 -6.30 7.08 -0.44
N ALA A 113 -6.90 8.13 0.12
CA ALA A 113 -7.11 8.28 1.56
C ALA A 113 -7.86 7.08 2.17
N GLY A 114 -8.90 6.57 1.50
CA GLY A 114 -9.65 5.39 1.96
C GLY A 114 -8.88 4.07 1.87
N SER A 115 -7.80 4.00 1.10
CA SER A 115 -6.95 2.80 1.07
C SER A 115 -5.80 2.84 2.08
N ALA A 116 -5.47 4.02 2.60
CA ALA A 116 -4.34 4.22 3.50
C ALA A 116 -4.43 3.40 4.81
N PRO A 117 -5.59 3.33 5.51
CA PRO A 117 -5.69 2.56 6.75
C PRO A 117 -5.68 1.04 6.54
N ILE A 118 -6.04 0.52 5.35
CA ILE A 118 -6.19 -0.93 5.13
C ILE A 118 -4.93 -1.70 5.49
N GLN A 119 -3.78 -1.20 5.07
CA GLN A 119 -2.49 -1.79 5.40
C GLN A 119 -1.59 -0.84 6.20
N ASN A 120 -2.20 0.13 6.90
CA ASN A 120 -1.44 1.08 7.70
C ASN A 120 -0.22 1.60 6.92
N ILE A 121 -0.47 2.28 5.78
CA ILE A 121 0.63 2.72 4.88
C ILE A 121 1.72 3.42 5.67
N GLY A 122 2.98 3.21 5.30
CA GLY A 122 4.09 3.82 6.02
C GLY A 122 5.36 3.92 5.20
N ALA A 123 6.10 4.99 5.43
CA ALA A 123 7.41 5.24 4.83
C ALA A 123 8.22 6.18 5.72
N TYR A 124 9.53 6.06 5.65
CA TYR A 124 10.49 6.98 6.31
C TYR A 124 10.21 7.27 7.78
N GLY A 125 9.76 6.24 8.51
CA GLY A 125 9.57 6.30 9.96
C GLY A 125 8.21 6.80 10.43
N VAL A 126 7.28 7.07 9.52
CA VAL A 126 5.90 7.43 9.80
C VAL A 126 4.96 6.39 9.23
N GLU A 127 3.93 6.01 9.96
CA GLU A 127 2.83 5.15 9.53
C GLU A 127 1.51 5.93 9.59
N PHE A 128 0.49 5.48 8.86
CA PHE A 128 -0.83 6.10 8.87
C PHE A 128 -1.41 6.22 10.28
N LYS A 129 -1.21 5.20 11.14
CA LYS A 129 -1.67 5.21 12.53
C LYS A 129 -1.16 6.40 13.35
N ASP A 130 0.03 6.93 13.02
CA ASP A 130 0.68 8.02 13.78
C ASP A 130 -0.05 9.36 13.57
N VAL A 131 -0.82 9.47 12.49
CA VAL A 131 -1.59 10.66 12.11
C VAL A 131 -3.10 10.42 12.08
N CYS A 132 -3.55 9.19 12.31
CA CYS A 132 -4.95 8.80 12.27
C CYS A 132 -5.69 9.26 13.53
N GLY A 133 -6.78 10.00 13.36
CA GLY A 133 -7.76 10.26 14.41
C GLY A 133 -8.87 9.22 14.40
N TYR A 134 -9.45 8.97 13.24
CA TYR A 134 -10.52 7.98 13.03
C TYR A 134 -10.57 7.51 11.58
N VAL A 135 -11.30 6.41 11.35
CA VAL A 135 -11.67 5.91 10.02
C VAL A 135 -13.19 5.81 9.95
N GLU A 136 -13.79 6.42 8.93
CA GLU A 136 -15.24 6.36 8.70
C GLU A 136 -15.56 5.21 7.73
N VAL A 137 -16.52 4.40 8.12
CA VAL A 137 -16.85 3.14 7.46
C VAL A 137 -18.35 3.10 7.15
N LEU A 138 -18.69 2.66 5.95
CA LEU A 138 -20.04 2.35 5.53
C LEU A 138 -20.27 0.83 5.57
N ASN A 139 -21.26 0.39 6.34
CA ASN A 139 -21.79 -0.96 6.23
C ASN A 139 -22.70 -1.03 4.99
N LEU A 140 -22.28 -1.79 3.99
CA LEU A 140 -22.96 -1.87 2.69
C LEU A 140 -24.32 -2.57 2.76
N ASN A 141 -24.52 -3.45 3.75
CA ASN A 141 -25.76 -4.20 3.90
C ASN A 141 -26.84 -3.38 4.64
N SER A 142 -26.47 -2.65 5.69
CA SER A 142 -27.41 -1.82 6.48
C SER A 142 -27.50 -0.39 5.98
N GLY A 143 -26.49 0.12 5.26
CA GLY A 143 -26.36 1.53 4.92
C GLY A 143 -25.88 2.42 6.07
N GLU A 144 -25.57 1.84 7.22
CA GLU A 144 -25.07 2.55 8.39
C GLU A 144 -23.65 3.05 8.18
N GLN A 145 -23.39 4.31 8.52
CA GLN A 145 -22.07 4.89 8.59
C GLN A 145 -21.65 5.04 10.06
N PHE A 146 -20.43 4.64 10.38
CA PHE A 146 -19.87 4.74 11.71
C PHE A 146 -18.38 5.07 11.65
N ARG A 147 -17.82 5.53 12.77
CA ARG A 147 -16.40 5.86 12.92
C ARG A 147 -15.74 4.89 13.88
N LEU A 148 -14.57 4.39 13.48
CA LEU A 148 -13.62 3.71 14.33
C LEU A 148 -12.52 4.69 14.71
N GLN A 149 -12.28 4.87 16.02
CA GLN A 149 -11.14 5.64 16.48
C GLN A 149 -9.84 4.91 16.13
N ALA A 150 -8.71 5.62 16.09
CA ALA A 150 -7.43 5.02 15.70
C ALA A 150 -7.06 3.77 16.52
N ASN A 151 -7.37 3.75 17.83
CA ASN A 151 -7.12 2.60 18.70
C ASN A 151 -8.05 1.39 18.45
N GLU A 152 -9.17 1.59 17.76
CA GLU A 152 -10.11 0.53 17.38
C GLU A 152 -9.75 -0.11 16.03
N CYS A 153 -8.84 0.53 15.27
CA CYS A 153 -8.44 0.07 13.93
C CYS A 153 -7.41 -1.07 13.95
N GLU A 154 -6.90 -1.49 15.11
CA GLU A 154 -5.95 -2.60 15.29
C GLU A 154 -4.73 -2.49 14.35
N PHE A 155 -4.17 -1.30 14.20
CA PHE A 155 -3.05 -1.06 13.31
C PHE A 155 -1.78 -1.79 13.73
N GLY A 156 -1.20 -2.52 12.80
CA GLY A 156 0.09 -3.19 12.90
C GLY A 156 0.97 -2.95 11.67
N TYR A 157 2.11 -3.64 11.59
CA TYR A 157 2.97 -3.57 10.41
C TYR A 157 2.28 -4.21 9.19
N ARG A 158 1.87 -3.38 8.24
CA ARG A 158 1.07 -3.77 7.06
C ARG A 158 -0.23 -4.49 7.45
N GLU A 159 -0.82 -4.09 8.59
CA GLU A 159 -1.95 -4.77 9.19
C GLU A 159 -2.96 -3.79 9.77
N SER A 160 -4.26 -4.17 9.71
CA SER A 160 -5.36 -3.47 10.35
C SER A 160 -6.61 -4.35 10.44
N ILE A 161 -7.60 -3.94 11.23
CA ILE A 161 -8.91 -4.59 11.33
C ILE A 161 -9.66 -4.64 9.98
N PHE A 162 -9.31 -3.76 9.01
CA PHE A 162 -9.91 -3.71 7.69
C PHE A 162 -9.50 -4.88 6.77
N LYS A 163 -8.50 -5.66 7.16
CA LYS A 163 -8.14 -6.93 6.51
C LYS A 163 -8.86 -8.14 7.09
N HIS A 164 -9.58 -7.97 8.19
CA HIS A 164 -10.24 -9.03 8.95
C HIS A 164 -11.73 -8.74 9.08
N ARG A 165 -12.15 -8.19 10.21
CA ARG A 165 -13.57 -7.97 10.56
C ARG A 165 -14.31 -7.11 9.52
N TYR A 166 -13.64 -6.12 8.95
CA TYR A 166 -14.22 -5.18 7.98
C TYR A 166 -13.72 -5.41 6.54
N ALA A 167 -13.21 -6.61 6.24
CA ALA A 167 -12.70 -6.93 4.89
C ALA A 167 -13.83 -7.10 3.85
N GLN A 168 -15.03 -7.53 4.28
CA GLN A 168 -16.15 -7.80 3.40
C GLN A 168 -17.43 -7.13 3.91
N GLY A 169 -18.22 -6.59 2.98
CA GLY A 169 -19.46 -5.90 3.32
C GLY A 169 -19.29 -4.50 3.89
N TYR A 170 -18.08 -3.97 3.85
CA TYR A 170 -17.74 -2.63 4.34
C TYR A 170 -16.86 -1.88 3.35
N VAL A 171 -16.96 -0.55 3.36
CA VAL A 171 -16.08 0.33 2.60
C VAL A 171 -15.70 1.54 3.42
N ILE A 172 -14.43 1.96 3.34
CA ILE A 172 -13.95 3.19 3.97
C ILE A 172 -14.39 4.38 3.12
N THR A 173 -15.17 5.26 3.72
CA THR A 173 -15.73 6.45 3.06
C THR A 173 -14.91 7.70 3.31
N ALA A 174 -14.28 7.81 4.48
CA ALA A 174 -13.40 8.91 4.82
C ALA A 174 -12.38 8.50 5.90
N VAL A 175 -11.33 9.31 6.04
CA VAL A 175 -10.38 9.23 7.16
C VAL A 175 -10.29 10.57 7.86
N GLY A 176 -10.19 10.55 9.18
CA GLY A 176 -9.88 11.70 10.01
C GLY A 176 -8.40 11.70 10.36
N LEU A 177 -7.69 12.77 10.01
CA LEU A 177 -6.28 12.94 10.38
C LEU A 177 -6.15 13.97 11.49
N LYS A 178 -5.23 13.74 12.42
CA LYS A 178 -4.92 14.63 13.54
C LYS A 178 -3.43 14.98 13.50
N LEU A 179 -3.11 16.23 13.17
CA LEU A 179 -1.76 16.70 12.91
C LEU A 179 -1.37 17.81 13.91
N ALA A 180 -0.28 17.61 14.64
CA ALA A 180 0.15 18.56 15.68
C ALA A 180 0.64 19.88 15.06
N LYS A 181 0.19 21.02 15.60
CA LYS A 181 0.71 22.36 15.25
C LYS A 181 2.16 22.54 15.65
N ASN A 182 2.55 21.94 16.79
CA ASN A 182 3.97 21.86 17.19
C ASN A 182 4.65 20.69 16.45
N TRP A 183 4.84 20.85 15.15
CA TRP A 183 5.45 19.85 14.30
C TRP A 183 6.89 19.53 14.71
N GLN A 184 7.22 18.23 14.72
CA GLN A 184 8.56 17.72 14.96
C GLN A 184 8.99 16.84 13.77
N PRO A 185 10.16 17.11 13.14
CA PRO A 185 10.59 16.34 11.97
C PRO A 185 10.98 14.91 12.34
N ILE A 186 10.58 13.95 11.52
CA ILE A 186 11.01 12.55 11.62
C ILE A 186 12.10 12.31 10.59
N LEU A 187 13.36 12.22 11.05
CA LEU A 187 14.56 12.21 10.21
C LEU A 187 15.38 10.91 10.27
N LYS A 188 14.84 9.83 10.82
CA LYS A 188 15.61 8.60 11.16
C LYS A 188 16.00 7.72 9.97
N TYR A 189 15.63 8.05 8.74
CA TYR A 189 15.77 7.14 7.59
C TYR A 189 16.42 7.78 6.38
N GLY A 190 17.32 7.01 5.74
CA GLY A 190 17.98 7.41 4.50
C GLY A 190 18.78 8.70 4.65
N SER A 191 18.79 9.54 3.62
CA SER A 191 19.46 10.84 3.61
C SER A 191 18.80 11.88 4.53
N LEU A 192 17.58 11.64 5.03
CA LEU A 192 16.93 12.53 6.01
C LEU A 192 17.76 12.72 7.28
N VAL A 193 18.59 11.75 7.67
CA VAL A 193 19.49 11.85 8.84
C VAL A 193 20.50 12.99 8.74
N ASN A 194 20.71 13.52 7.53
CA ASN A 194 21.64 14.63 7.28
C ASN A 194 21.03 16.01 7.57
N PHE A 195 19.71 16.09 7.78
CA PHE A 195 19.08 17.36 8.14
C PHE A 195 19.24 17.67 9.62
N ASP A 196 19.42 18.95 9.91
CA ASP A 196 19.36 19.46 11.28
C ASP A 196 17.89 19.60 11.72
N PRO A 197 17.45 18.87 12.77
CA PRO A 197 16.06 18.89 13.23
C PRO A 197 15.60 20.27 13.74
N GLN A 198 16.51 21.19 14.07
CA GLN A 198 16.17 22.53 14.55
C GLN A 198 15.88 23.53 13.42
N THR A 199 16.38 23.27 12.22
CA THR A 199 16.30 24.22 11.09
C THR A 199 15.57 23.69 9.88
N VAL A 200 15.39 22.37 9.76
CA VAL A 200 14.70 21.75 8.63
C VAL A 200 13.22 22.11 8.61
N THR A 201 12.69 22.33 7.43
CA THR A 201 11.26 22.55 7.20
C THR A 201 10.57 21.27 6.70
N ALA A 202 9.27 21.15 6.92
CA ALA A 202 8.48 20.03 6.39
C ALA A 202 8.56 19.96 4.86
N LYS A 203 8.64 21.11 4.18
CA LYS A 203 8.83 21.16 2.71
C LYS A 203 10.17 20.54 2.28
N GLN A 204 11.25 20.79 3.01
CA GLN A 204 12.55 20.16 2.71
C GLN A 204 12.52 18.66 2.94
N VAL A 205 11.86 18.19 4.00
CA VAL A 205 11.64 16.75 4.22
C VAL A 205 10.83 16.13 3.08
N PHE A 206 9.71 16.76 2.68
CA PHE A 206 8.89 16.34 1.54
C PHE A 206 9.70 16.24 0.25
N ASP A 207 10.49 17.27 -0.07
CA ASP A 207 11.28 17.30 -1.31
C ASP A 207 12.32 16.19 -1.33
N GLU A 208 13.00 15.94 -0.20
CA GLU A 208 13.98 14.88 -0.07
C GLU A 208 13.32 13.49 -0.15
N VAL A 209 12.17 13.28 0.52
CA VAL A 209 11.40 12.04 0.38
C VAL A 209 11.01 11.80 -1.07
N CYS A 210 10.50 12.81 -1.75
CA CYS A 210 10.16 12.73 -3.17
C CYS A 210 11.39 12.40 -4.04
N HIS A 211 12.54 13.04 -3.76
CA HIS A 211 13.80 12.77 -4.46
C HIS A 211 14.24 11.32 -4.27
N ILE A 212 14.33 10.84 -3.03
CA ILE A 212 14.70 9.45 -2.73
C ILE A 212 13.77 8.46 -3.42
N ARG A 213 12.45 8.70 -3.36
CA ARG A 213 11.47 7.78 -3.96
C ARG A 213 11.58 7.75 -5.48
N ARG A 214 11.68 8.90 -6.13
CA ARG A 214 11.86 8.97 -7.59
C ARG A 214 13.17 8.35 -8.06
N SER A 215 14.24 8.46 -7.28
CA SER A 215 15.54 7.85 -7.62
C SER A 215 15.56 6.33 -7.43
N LYS A 216 14.72 5.78 -6.54
CA LYS A 216 14.76 4.35 -6.18
C LYS A 216 13.60 3.53 -6.75
N LEU A 217 12.41 4.12 -6.88
CA LEU A 217 11.21 3.41 -7.29
C LEU A 217 10.86 3.74 -8.74
N PRO A 218 10.52 2.74 -9.58
CA PRO A 218 10.05 3.00 -10.93
C PRO A 218 8.70 3.70 -10.91
N ASP A 219 8.52 4.69 -11.78
CA ASP A 219 7.20 5.29 -11.99
C ASP A 219 6.26 4.24 -12.62
N PRO A 220 5.10 3.96 -12.00
CA PRO A 220 4.14 3.01 -12.57
C PRO A 220 3.62 3.38 -13.96
N LYS A 221 3.74 4.64 -14.37
CA LYS A 221 3.40 5.10 -15.72
C LYS A 221 4.40 4.64 -16.77
N GLU A 222 5.67 4.45 -16.40
CA GLU A 222 6.73 3.96 -17.28
C GLU A 222 6.84 2.44 -17.19
N PHE A 223 6.85 1.92 -15.96
CA PHE A 223 6.90 0.49 -15.68
C PHE A 223 5.79 0.13 -14.72
N GLY A 224 4.71 -0.43 -15.22
CA GLY A 224 3.59 -0.87 -14.39
C GLY A 224 4.09 -1.72 -13.21
N ASN A 225 3.67 -1.39 -12.00
CA ASN A 225 4.06 -2.09 -10.78
C ASN A 225 3.06 -1.82 -9.65
N ALA A 226 3.17 -2.56 -8.55
CA ALA A 226 2.36 -2.37 -7.35
C ALA A 226 3.19 -1.97 -6.12
N GLY A 227 4.32 -1.27 -6.34
CA GLY A 227 5.27 -0.93 -5.27
C GLY A 227 6.08 -2.13 -4.79
N SER A 228 6.38 -2.18 -3.50
CA SER A 228 7.05 -3.34 -2.88
C SER A 228 6.19 -4.58 -3.01
N PHE A 229 6.71 -5.62 -3.69
CA PHE A 229 5.94 -6.83 -3.96
C PHE A 229 5.86 -7.75 -2.74
N PHE A 230 6.93 -7.82 -1.95
CA PHE A 230 7.01 -8.66 -0.75
C PHE A 230 7.11 -7.81 0.51
N LYS A 231 6.56 -8.33 1.61
CA LYS A 231 6.78 -7.78 2.94
C LYS A 231 8.22 -8.01 3.38
N ASN A 232 8.73 -7.15 4.22
CA ASN A 232 9.95 -7.42 4.96
C ASN A 232 9.67 -8.57 5.95
N PRO A 233 10.37 -9.73 5.84
CA PRO A 233 10.10 -10.87 6.68
C PRO A 233 10.54 -10.62 8.12
N VAL A 234 9.76 -11.13 9.07
CA VAL A 234 10.11 -11.15 10.48
C VAL A 234 10.52 -12.58 10.84
N VAL A 235 11.71 -12.74 11.39
CA VAL A 235 12.31 -14.03 11.72
C VAL A 235 12.64 -14.11 13.23
N SER A 236 12.80 -15.31 13.77
CA SER A 236 13.26 -15.48 15.14
C SER A 236 14.71 -14.99 15.30
N ALA A 237 15.12 -14.66 16.53
CA ALA A 237 16.49 -14.29 16.85
C ALA A 237 17.48 -15.41 16.47
N GLU A 238 17.09 -16.68 16.62
CA GLU A 238 17.90 -17.84 16.24
C GLU A 238 18.09 -17.92 14.71
N GLN A 239 17.01 -17.80 13.96
CA GLN A 239 17.08 -17.80 12.49
C GLN A 239 17.92 -16.63 11.98
N PHE A 240 17.75 -15.42 12.55
CA PHE A 240 18.59 -14.27 12.24
C PHE A 240 20.09 -14.56 12.49
N ALA A 241 20.44 -15.09 13.67
CA ALA A 241 21.81 -15.43 14.00
C ALA A 241 22.42 -16.45 13.02
N ASN A 242 21.63 -17.41 12.53
CA ASN A 242 22.08 -18.39 11.54
C ASN A 242 22.31 -17.76 10.15
N ILE A 243 21.44 -16.84 9.72
CA ILE A 243 21.63 -16.10 8.46
C ILE A 243 22.87 -15.20 8.56
N GLN A 244 23.04 -14.52 9.70
CA GLN A 244 24.16 -13.58 9.92
C GLN A 244 25.53 -14.26 9.86
N LYS A 245 25.62 -15.58 10.15
CA LYS A 245 26.86 -16.35 9.97
C LYS A 245 27.25 -16.55 8.51
N GLN A 246 26.27 -16.46 7.59
CA GLN A 246 26.46 -16.73 6.15
C GLN A 246 26.74 -15.47 5.35
N VAL A 247 26.38 -14.29 5.87
CA VAL A 247 26.46 -13.02 5.15
C VAL A 247 26.89 -11.89 6.07
N GLU A 248 27.70 -10.98 5.51
CA GLU A 248 28.07 -9.75 6.17
C GLU A 248 27.04 -8.64 5.89
N ASN A 249 26.88 -7.71 6.82
CA ASN A 249 26.10 -6.47 6.66
C ASN A 249 24.61 -6.69 6.29
N LEU A 250 23.97 -7.71 6.86
CA LEU A 250 22.53 -7.94 6.71
C LEU A 250 21.72 -6.78 7.32
N PRO A 251 21.00 -5.96 6.53
CA PRO A 251 20.15 -4.91 7.08
C PRO A 251 18.99 -5.52 7.88
N HIS A 252 18.89 -5.13 9.14
CA HIS A 252 17.92 -5.70 10.05
C HIS A 252 17.38 -4.68 11.04
N PHE A 253 16.20 -4.96 11.59
CA PHE A 253 15.49 -4.09 12.52
C PHE A 253 14.95 -4.93 13.67
N PRO A 254 15.57 -4.87 14.87
CA PRO A 254 15.08 -5.57 16.06
C PRO A 254 13.64 -5.14 16.40
N GLN A 255 12.81 -6.11 16.79
CA GLN A 255 11.44 -5.88 17.21
C GLN A 255 11.34 -5.97 18.74
N VAL A 256 10.27 -5.40 19.31
CA VAL A 256 10.05 -5.35 20.78
C VAL A 256 9.91 -6.75 21.39
N ASP A 257 9.38 -7.70 20.63
CA ASP A 257 9.16 -9.10 21.05
C ASP A 257 10.43 -9.98 20.92
N GLY A 258 11.58 -9.39 20.55
CA GLY A 258 12.85 -10.11 20.35
C GLY A 258 12.99 -10.75 18.98
N SER A 259 11.99 -10.67 18.10
CA SER A 259 12.12 -11.06 16.70
C SER A 259 12.92 -10.02 15.90
N VAL A 260 13.31 -10.34 14.67
CA VAL A 260 14.10 -9.44 13.82
C VAL A 260 13.46 -9.34 12.45
N LYS A 261 13.17 -8.10 12.02
CA LYS A 261 12.68 -7.82 10.67
C LYS A 261 13.85 -7.62 9.72
N LEU A 262 13.87 -8.35 8.59
CA LEU A 262 14.91 -8.31 7.58
C LEU A 262 14.47 -7.49 6.36
N ALA A 263 15.44 -6.90 5.64
CA ALA A 263 15.17 -6.19 4.40
C ALA A 263 14.97 -7.17 3.24
N ALA A 264 13.72 -7.43 2.82
CA ALA A 264 13.41 -8.33 1.71
C ALA A 264 14.12 -7.94 0.41
N GLY A 265 14.18 -6.64 0.09
CA GLY A 265 14.89 -6.16 -1.09
C GLY A 265 16.37 -6.51 -1.08
N TRP A 266 17.03 -6.50 0.07
CA TRP A 266 18.42 -6.93 0.22
C TRP A 266 18.56 -8.45 0.00
N LEU A 267 17.66 -9.26 0.57
CA LEU A 267 17.69 -10.71 0.38
C LEU A 267 17.57 -11.09 -1.11
N ILE A 268 16.67 -10.44 -1.84
CA ILE A 268 16.47 -10.64 -3.28
C ILE A 268 17.70 -10.17 -4.07
N ASP A 269 18.31 -9.05 -3.68
CA ASP A 269 19.52 -8.50 -4.31
C ASP A 269 20.73 -9.45 -4.13
N GLN A 270 20.89 -10.03 -2.93
CA GLN A 270 21.92 -11.04 -2.66
C GLN A 270 21.73 -12.33 -3.47
N CYS A 271 20.56 -12.60 -3.97
CA CYS A 271 20.28 -13.67 -4.92
C CYS A 271 20.58 -13.30 -6.38
N HIS A 272 21.08 -12.10 -6.65
CA HIS A 272 21.39 -11.57 -7.99
C HIS A 272 20.17 -11.55 -8.94
N LEU A 273 18.97 -11.30 -8.40
CA LEU A 273 17.72 -11.35 -9.17
C LEU A 273 17.33 -10.01 -9.80
N LYS A 274 18.06 -8.90 -9.56
CA LYS A 274 17.81 -7.63 -10.25
C LYS A 274 17.89 -7.81 -11.77
N GLY A 275 16.87 -7.37 -12.48
CA GLY A 275 16.75 -7.50 -13.94
C GLY A 275 16.31 -8.90 -14.40
N PHE A 276 16.19 -9.89 -13.51
CA PHE A 276 15.70 -11.21 -13.88
C PHE A 276 14.26 -11.14 -14.38
N GLN A 277 13.94 -11.87 -15.44
CA GLN A 277 12.68 -11.74 -16.18
C GLN A 277 12.05 -13.10 -16.44
N ILE A 278 10.72 -13.18 -16.29
CA ILE A 278 9.90 -14.32 -16.75
C ILE A 278 8.74 -13.74 -17.57
N GLY A 279 8.64 -14.17 -18.84
CA GLY A 279 7.64 -13.59 -19.76
C GLY A 279 7.80 -12.07 -19.88
N GLY A 280 6.71 -11.33 -19.65
CA GLY A 280 6.71 -9.85 -19.63
C GLY A 280 6.99 -9.24 -18.26
N ALA A 281 7.14 -10.04 -17.20
CA ALA A 281 7.41 -9.55 -15.83
C ALA A 281 8.91 -9.59 -15.51
N ALA A 282 9.41 -8.59 -14.79
CA ALA A 282 10.81 -8.54 -14.38
C ALA A 282 10.99 -7.97 -12.96
N VAL A 283 12.11 -8.31 -12.31
CA VAL A 283 12.59 -7.61 -11.13
C VAL A 283 13.22 -6.29 -11.58
N HIS A 284 12.84 -5.18 -10.96
CA HIS A 284 13.39 -3.87 -11.33
C HIS A 284 14.90 -3.80 -11.08
N GLN A 285 15.66 -3.20 -12.00
CA GLN A 285 17.13 -3.21 -11.96
C GLN A 285 17.74 -2.45 -10.78
N GLN A 286 17.08 -1.40 -10.31
CA GLN A 286 17.58 -0.59 -9.18
C GLN A 286 16.93 -0.97 -7.86
N GLN A 287 15.70 -1.49 -7.87
CA GLN A 287 14.95 -1.86 -6.67
C GLN A 287 14.46 -3.31 -6.74
N ALA A 288 15.21 -4.20 -6.12
CA ALA A 288 14.94 -5.64 -6.15
C ALA A 288 13.55 -6.03 -5.58
N LEU A 289 12.96 -5.18 -4.73
CA LEU A 289 11.66 -5.45 -4.10
C LEU A 289 10.48 -5.12 -5.03
N VAL A 290 10.72 -4.45 -6.16
CA VAL A 290 9.66 -4.06 -7.09
C VAL A 290 9.66 -4.95 -8.33
N LEU A 291 8.55 -5.64 -8.56
CA LEU A 291 8.28 -6.38 -9.78
C LEU A 291 7.56 -5.47 -10.78
N ILE A 292 8.02 -5.47 -12.01
CA ILE A 292 7.55 -4.57 -13.06
C ILE A 292 6.94 -5.33 -14.24
N ASN A 293 5.95 -4.71 -14.87
CA ASN A 293 5.46 -5.05 -16.18
C ASN A 293 6.30 -4.30 -17.23
N LYS A 294 6.97 -5.02 -18.10
CA LYS A 294 7.77 -4.47 -19.22
C LYS A 294 6.93 -4.14 -20.48
N GLY A 295 5.60 -4.09 -20.34
CA GLY A 295 4.65 -3.71 -21.38
C GLY A 295 3.74 -4.84 -21.87
N ASN A 296 4.10 -6.10 -21.63
CA ASN A 296 3.34 -7.27 -22.09
C ASN A 296 3.24 -8.38 -21.03
N ALA A 297 3.38 -8.05 -19.74
CA ALA A 297 3.26 -9.02 -18.68
C ALA A 297 1.82 -9.49 -18.52
N THR A 298 1.65 -10.76 -18.21
CA THR A 298 0.41 -11.34 -17.71
C THR A 298 0.47 -11.51 -16.18
N GLY A 299 -0.68 -11.66 -15.53
CA GLY A 299 -0.73 -12.00 -14.10
C GLY A 299 0.06 -13.26 -13.79
N GLN A 300 0.02 -14.26 -14.68
CA GLN A 300 0.76 -15.52 -14.54
C GLN A 300 2.27 -15.36 -14.67
N ASP A 301 2.77 -14.44 -15.48
CA ASP A 301 4.21 -14.15 -15.54
C ASP A 301 4.70 -13.59 -14.20
N VAL A 302 3.91 -12.71 -13.58
CA VAL A 302 4.24 -12.13 -12.27
C VAL A 302 4.20 -13.21 -11.18
N VAL A 303 3.21 -14.11 -11.19
CA VAL A 303 3.12 -15.24 -10.25
C VAL A 303 4.35 -16.15 -10.36
N LYS A 304 4.73 -16.55 -11.58
CA LYS A 304 5.91 -17.39 -11.82
C LYS A 304 7.19 -16.70 -11.37
N LEU A 305 7.31 -15.38 -11.63
CA LEU A 305 8.47 -14.60 -11.18
C LEU A 305 8.52 -14.52 -9.65
N ALA A 306 7.39 -14.27 -9.00
CA ALA A 306 7.30 -14.19 -7.54
C ALA A 306 7.61 -15.55 -6.87
N HIS A 307 7.12 -16.66 -7.44
CA HIS A 307 7.45 -18.01 -7.01
C HIS A 307 8.97 -18.27 -7.10
N HIS A 308 9.58 -17.95 -8.25
CA HIS A 308 11.03 -18.12 -8.45
C HIS A 308 11.85 -17.32 -7.43
N ILE A 309 11.47 -16.05 -7.19
CA ILE A 309 12.12 -15.20 -6.18
C ILE A 309 11.99 -15.82 -4.78
N ARG A 310 10.76 -16.22 -4.40
CA ARG A 310 10.47 -16.83 -3.09
C ARG A 310 11.30 -18.08 -2.86
N GLN A 311 11.36 -18.97 -3.86
CA GLN A 311 12.13 -20.21 -3.77
C GLN A 311 13.64 -19.94 -3.69
N THR A 312 14.17 -19.05 -4.55
CA THR A 312 15.62 -18.73 -4.56
C THR A 312 16.07 -18.11 -3.23
N VAL A 313 15.24 -17.24 -2.62
CA VAL A 313 15.53 -16.67 -1.30
C VAL A 313 15.42 -17.73 -0.21
N ALA A 314 14.43 -18.62 -0.27
CA ALA A 314 14.28 -19.72 0.68
C ALA A 314 15.45 -20.71 0.61
N ASP A 315 15.90 -21.09 -0.57
CA ASP A 315 17.03 -22.00 -0.77
C ASP A 315 18.34 -21.41 -0.21
N LYS A 316 18.52 -20.08 -0.35
CA LYS A 316 19.75 -19.42 0.11
C LYS A 316 19.75 -19.07 1.60
N PHE A 317 18.61 -18.61 2.14
CA PHE A 317 18.54 -18.02 3.48
C PHE A 317 17.59 -18.74 4.44
N GLY A 318 16.84 -19.75 3.98
CA GLY A 318 15.79 -20.40 4.76
C GLY A 318 14.60 -19.46 5.08
N VAL A 319 14.38 -18.41 4.28
CA VAL A 319 13.34 -17.40 4.50
C VAL A 319 12.34 -17.41 3.35
N TYR A 320 11.07 -17.70 3.64
CA TYR A 320 10.00 -17.64 2.67
C TYR A 320 9.37 -16.24 2.67
N LEU A 321 9.54 -15.52 1.55
CA LEU A 321 8.95 -14.19 1.40
C LEU A 321 7.42 -14.28 1.20
N GLN A 322 6.69 -13.34 1.81
CA GLN A 322 5.24 -13.22 1.69
C GLN A 322 4.88 -12.03 0.81
N PRO A 323 3.95 -12.17 -0.17
CA PRO A 323 3.48 -11.02 -0.95
C PRO A 323 2.82 -9.97 -0.07
N GLU A 324 3.09 -8.70 -0.36
CA GLU A 324 2.32 -7.55 0.15
C GLU A 324 1.18 -7.22 -0.81
N VAL A 325 1.39 -7.48 -2.11
CA VAL A 325 0.42 -7.25 -3.18
C VAL A 325 -0.74 -8.24 -3.08
N ARG A 326 -1.96 -7.73 -3.24
CA ARG A 326 -3.19 -8.53 -3.25
C ARG A 326 -3.42 -9.11 -4.63
N PHE A 327 -3.74 -10.40 -4.70
CA PHE A 327 -4.00 -11.10 -5.97
C PHE A 327 -5.50 -11.24 -6.20
N MET A 328 -5.95 -10.85 -7.38
CA MET A 328 -7.36 -10.89 -7.78
C MET A 328 -7.58 -11.96 -8.83
N GLY A 329 -8.39 -12.96 -8.49
CA GLY A 329 -8.92 -13.95 -9.43
C GLY A 329 -10.31 -13.54 -9.97
N ALA A 330 -10.94 -14.43 -10.71
CA ALA A 330 -12.23 -14.19 -11.37
C ALA A 330 -13.35 -13.76 -10.40
N ASN A 331 -13.37 -14.29 -9.19
CA ASN A 331 -14.47 -14.10 -8.25
C ASN A 331 -14.09 -13.33 -6.97
N GLY A 332 -12.87 -12.80 -6.88
CA GLY A 332 -12.40 -12.08 -5.71
C GLY A 332 -10.93 -12.27 -5.43
N GLU A 333 -10.51 -11.87 -4.24
CA GLU A 333 -9.14 -12.03 -3.78
C GLU A 333 -8.80 -13.50 -3.54
N VAL A 334 -7.63 -13.91 -4.01
CA VAL A 334 -7.08 -15.25 -3.81
C VAL A 334 -5.89 -15.20 -2.85
N ASN A 335 -5.59 -16.31 -2.21
CA ASN A 335 -4.44 -16.40 -1.31
C ASN A 335 -3.14 -16.27 -2.11
N SER A 336 -2.48 -15.11 -1.97
CA SER A 336 -1.27 -14.78 -2.70
C SER A 336 -0.08 -15.68 -2.32
N GLU A 337 0.01 -16.16 -1.07
CA GLU A 337 1.07 -17.08 -0.64
C GLU A 337 0.90 -18.45 -1.28
N GLN A 338 -0.32 -18.97 -1.36
CA GLN A 338 -0.61 -20.24 -2.04
C GLN A 338 -0.36 -20.15 -3.54
N ALA A 339 -0.66 -19.00 -4.15
CA ALA A 339 -0.47 -18.80 -5.58
C ALA A 339 1.00 -18.81 -6.01
N ILE A 340 1.92 -18.47 -5.09
CA ILE A 340 3.38 -18.46 -5.33
C ILE A 340 4.14 -19.56 -4.56
N SER A 341 3.44 -20.56 -4.02
CA SER A 341 4.05 -21.67 -3.28
C SER A 341 4.60 -22.75 -4.16
#